data_30e3356c722a673f6d408af87a1fa42b
#
_entry.id   30e3356c722a673f6d408af87a1fa42b
#
_cell.length_a   1.000
_cell.length_b   1.000
_cell.length_c   1.000
_cell.angle_alpha   90.00
_cell.angle_beta   90.00
_cell.angle_gamma   90.00
#
_symmetry.space_group_name_H-M   'P 1'
#
loop_
_entity.id
_entity.type
_entity.pdbx_description
1 polymer ?
#
loop_
_entity_poly.entity_id
_entity_poly.type
_entity_poly.pdbx_seq_one_letter_code
_entity_poly.pdbx_strand_id
1 'polypeptide(L)'
;MTRHLLVPMDDSATARAALEHALTVFPDDEVTVVHAVDDLEAGYAGRPPVTVSGDGDETEPEFFADVRSIADRRGDTIETAVIEGTSADAILEYAEDAGIDQIVMGSEGRSGVSRMLLGSVAEAVTRRSSIPVTIVPSSTA
;
A
#
# COMPACT_ATOMS: atom_id res chain seq x y z
N MET A 1 19.09 3.11 -13.14
CA MET A 1 18.33 1.87 -12.82
C MET A 1 17.05 2.20 -12.09
N THR A 2 15.98 1.60 -12.53
CA THR A 2 14.69 1.85 -11.95
C THR A 2 14.48 1.01 -10.72
N ARG A 3 14.10 1.64 -9.62
CA ARG A 3 13.75 0.93 -8.39
C ARG A 3 12.26 0.64 -8.41
N HIS A 4 11.87 -0.33 -7.63
CA HIS A 4 10.48 -0.71 -7.54
C HIS A 4 9.99 -0.44 -6.11
N LEU A 5 9.05 0.49 -5.99
CA LEU A 5 8.52 0.92 -4.70
C LEU A 5 7.16 0.27 -4.47
N LEU A 6 6.90 -0.08 -3.21
CA LEU A 6 5.62 -0.65 -2.81
C LEU A 6 4.92 0.31 -1.86
N VAL A 7 3.68 0.67 -2.16
CA VAL A 7 2.89 1.56 -1.33
C VAL A 7 1.63 0.83 -0.86
N PRO A 8 1.63 0.34 0.38
CA PRO A 8 0.42 -0.24 0.95
C PRO A 8 -0.67 0.82 1.12
N MET A 9 -1.89 0.47 0.79
CA MET A 9 -3.01 1.41 0.78
C MET A 9 -4.20 0.83 1.53
N ASP A 10 -4.77 1.62 2.43
CA ASP A 10 -5.92 1.19 3.24
C ASP A 10 -6.99 2.27 3.36
N ASP A 11 -7.04 3.16 2.38
CA ASP A 11 -8.00 4.26 2.34
C ASP A 11 -7.79 5.29 3.46
N SER A 12 -6.59 5.35 4.02
CA SER A 12 -6.27 6.37 5.02
C SER A 12 -5.60 7.56 4.37
N ALA A 13 -5.68 8.70 5.05
CA ALA A 13 -5.03 9.91 4.57
C ALA A 13 -3.51 9.76 4.53
N THR A 14 -2.95 9.07 5.52
CA THR A 14 -1.50 8.88 5.54
C THR A 14 -1.03 7.95 4.43
N ALA A 15 -1.86 6.96 4.06
CA ALA A 15 -1.50 6.09 2.94
C ALA A 15 -1.49 6.86 1.63
N ARG A 16 -2.46 7.76 1.44
CA ARG A 16 -2.46 8.62 0.25
C ARG A 16 -1.27 9.57 0.25
N ALA A 17 -0.92 10.10 1.42
CA ALA A 17 0.26 10.95 1.55
C ALA A 17 1.53 10.15 1.20
N ALA A 18 1.57 8.90 1.59
CA ALA A 18 2.71 8.04 1.24
C ALA A 18 2.84 7.86 -0.27
N LEU A 19 1.71 7.66 -0.95
CA LEU A 19 1.72 7.55 -2.41
C LEU A 19 2.24 8.83 -3.05
N GLU A 20 1.74 9.98 -2.60
CA GLU A 20 2.18 11.26 -3.16
C GLU A 20 3.65 11.49 -2.89
N HIS A 21 4.11 11.11 -1.71
CA HIS A 21 5.53 11.22 -1.38
C HIS A 21 6.37 10.36 -2.32
N ALA A 22 5.96 9.12 -2.55
CA ALA A 22 6.69 8.23 -3.44
C ALA A 22 6.78 8.80 -4.85
N LEU A 23 5.67 9.33 -5.36
CA LEU A 23 5.64 9.88 -6.70
C LEU A 23 6.46 11.16 -6.82
N THR A 24 6.56 11.91 -5.73
CA THR A 24 7.32 13.18 -5.73
C THR A 24 8.82 12.94 -5.57
N VAL A 25 9.19 12.07 -4.65
CA VAL A 25 10.60 11.87 -4.29
C VAL A 25 11.28 10.89 -5.22
N PHE A 26 10.53 9.96 -5.78
CA PHE A 26 11.09 8.93 -6.66
C PHE A 26 10.39 8.93 -8.02
N PRO A 27 10.47 10.04 -8.76
CA PRO A 27 9.64 10.22 -9.96
C PRO A 27 9.98 9.25 -11.10
N ASP A 28 11.18 8.68 -11.10
CA ASP A 28 11.59 7.78 -12.18
C ASP A 28 11.47 6.30 -11.81
N ASP A 29 10.96 6.02 -10.64
CA ASP A 29 10.85 4.64 -10.17
C ASP A 29 9.45 4.07 -10.39
N GLU A 30 9.36 2.75 -10.44
CA GLU A 30 8.08 2.09 -10.58
C GLU A 30 7.37 2.02 -9.23
N VAL A 31 6.08 2.26 -9.23
CA VAL A 31 5.30 2.25 -7.99
C VAL A 31 4.15 1.26 -8.13
N THR A 32 4.04 0.35 -7.17
CA THR A 32 2.92 -0.56 -7.06
C THR A 32 2.17 -0.26 -5.78
N VAL A 33 0.86 -0.09 -5.89
CA VAL A 33 -0.02 0.15 -4.75
C VAL A 33 -0.72 -1.17 -4.44
N VAL A 34 -0.66 -1.61 -3.18
CA VAL A 34 -1.32 -2.86 -2.79
C VAL A 34 -2.29 -2.62 -1.65
N HIS A 35 -3.35 -3.39 -1.66
CA HIS A 35 -4.31 -3.42 -0.56
C HIS A 35 -4.40 -4.86 -0.07
N ALA A 36 -4.16 -5.07 1.23
CA ALA A 36 -4.20 -6.40 1.82
C ALA A 36 -5.59 -6.66 2.38
N VAL A 37 -6.17 -7.78 2.00
CA VAL A 37 -7.48 -8.21 2.47
C VAL A 37 -7.30 -9.44 3.33
N ASP A 38 -7.79 -9.37 4.56
CA ASP A 38 -7.70 -10.49 5.47
C ASP A 38 -8.60 -11.64 4.99
N ASP A 39 -8.09 -12.85 5.09
CA ASP A 39 -8.84 -14.04 4.69
C ASP A 39 -10.20 -14.14 5.39
N LEU A 40 -10.26 -13.69 6.63
CA LEU A 40 -11.51 -13.73 7.37
C LEU A 40 -12.56 -12.86 6.71
N GLU A 41 -12.17 -11.71 6.19
CA GLU A 41 -13.09 -10.84 5.50
C GLU A 41 -13.49 -11.42 4.14
N ALA A 42 -12.52 -11.95 3.43
CA ALA A 42 -12.78 -12.51 2.11
C ALA A 42 -13.63 -13.77 2.19
N GLY A 43 -13.29 -14.66 3.13
CA GLY A 43 -14.02 -15.90 3.31
C GLY A 43 -15.42 -15.69 3.84
N TYR A 44 -15.60 -14.64 4.60
CA TYR A 44 -16.88 -14.33 5.22
C TYR A 44 -17.95 -14.05 4.19
N ALA A 45 -17.57 -13.51 3.07
CA ALA A 45 -18.50 -13.18 2.00
C ALA A 45 -18.85 -14.41 1.16
N GLY A 46 -18.34 -15.57 1.49
CA GLY A 46 -18.61 -16.77 0.74
C GLY A 46 -17.97 -16.79 -0.63
N ARG A 47 -17.02 -15.94 -0.84
CA ARG A 47 -16.31 -15.89 -2.13
C ARG A 47 -14.99 -16.60 -2.04
N PRO A 48 -14.61 -17.30 -3.12
CA PRO A 48 -13.28 -17.88 -3.15
C PRO A 48 -12.24 -16.76 -3.15
N PRO A 49 -11.06 -17.03 -2.61
CA PRO A 49 -9.99 -16.07 -2.69
C PRO A 49 -9.69 -15.75 -4.15
N VAL A 50 -9.63 -14.48 -4.45
CA VAL A 50 -9.37 -14.06 -5.82
C VAL A 50 -8.07 -13.28 -5.84
N THR A 51 -7.13 -13.76 -6.60
CA THR A 51 -5.94 -12.99 -6.89
C THR A 51 -6.29 -12.11 -8.07
N VAL A 52 -6.42 -10.84 -7.82
CA VAL A 52 -6.78 -9.93 -8.88
C VAL A 52 -5.53 -9.22 -9.35
N SER A 53 -5.27 -9.36 -10.61
CA SER A 53 -4.22 -8.59 -11.23
C SER A 53 -4.87 -7.37 -11.83
N GLY A 54 -4.98 -6.38 -11.06
CA GLY A 54 -5.31 -5.03 -11.39
C GLY A 54 -5.96 -4.58 -12.68
N ASP A 55 -6.91 -5.29 -13.23
CA ASP A 55 -7.53 -4.81 -14.45
C ASP A 55 -8.98 -4.39 -14.24
N GLY A 56 -9.22 -3.70 -13.14
CA GLY A 56 -10.52 -3.08 -12.92
C GLY A 56 -11.62 -4.02 -12.51
N ASP A 57 -11.27 -5.08 -11.88
CA ASP A 57 -12.21 -6.09 -11.44
C ASP A 57 -13.09 -5.60 -10.30
N GLU A 58 -14.24 -6.24 -10.16
CA GLU A 58 -15.21 -5.90 -9.11
C GLU A 58 -14.67 -6.05 -7.70
N THR A 59 -13.62 -6.85 -7.52
CA THR A 59 -13.02 -7.03 -6.21
C THR A 59 -12.09 -5.91 -5.82
N GLU A 60 -11.85 -4.98 -6.72
CA GLU A 60 -10.97 -3.86 -6.46
C GLU A 60 -11.62 -2.86 -5.53
N PRO A 61 -10.91 -2.38 -4.51
CA PRO A 61 -11.47 -1.37 -3.61
C PRO A 61 -11.83 -0.09 -4.35
N GLU A 62 -12.91 0.53 -3.93
CA GLU A 62 -13.35 1.78 -4.55
C GLU A 62 -12.31 2.88 -4.46
N PHE A 63 -11.56 2.92 -3.37
CA PHE A 63 -10.56 3.98 -3.21
C PHE A 63 -9.39 3.85 -4.20
N PHE A 64 -9.28 2.76 -4.91
CA PHE A 64 -8.27 2.65 -5.96
C PHE A 64 -8.55 3.61 -7.11
N ALA A 65 -9.79 4.03 -7.28
CA ALA A 65 -10.10 5.07 -8.27
C ALA A 65 -9.40 6.38 -7.89
N ASP A 66 -9.42 6.72 -6.60
CA ASP A 66 -8.70 7.89 -6.11
C ASP A 66 -7.20 7.74 -6.31
N VAL A 67 -6.70 6.56 -6.05
CA VAL A 67 -5.27 6.27 -6.21
C VAL A 67 -4.84 6.50 -7.66
N ARG A 68 -5.62 6.00 -8.59
CA ARG A 68 -5.33 6.19 -10.01
C ARG A 68 -5.44 7.66 -10.41
N SER A 69 -6.40 8.38 -9.83
CA SER A 69 -6.56 9.80 -10.09
C SER A 69 -5.34 10.60 -9.64
N ILE A 70 -4.78 10.23 -8.49
CA ILE A 70 -3.58 10.89 -8.00
C ILE A 70 -2.44 10.72 -9.00
N ALA A 71 -2.24 9.50 -9.48
CA ALA A 71 -1.18 9.24 -10.43
C ALA A 71 -1.43 9.96 -11.77
N ASP A 72 -2.66 9.91 -12.26
CA ASP A 72 -3.01 10.53 -13.54
C ASP A 72 -2.78 12.02 -13.52
N ARG A 73 -3.14 12.69 -12.44
CA ARG A 73 -2.96 14.14 -12.33
C ARG A 73 -1.49 14.53 -12.35
N ARG A 74 -0.63 13.63 -11.96
CA ARG A 74 0.82 13.88 -11.94
C ARG A 74 1.50 13.39 -13.20
N GLY A 75 0.77 12.74 -14.09
CA GLY A 75 1.35 12.17 -15.29
C GLY A 75 2.17 10.92 -15.02
N ASP A 76 1.90 10.27 -13.88
CA ASP A 76 2.63 9.07 -13.48
C ASP A 76 1.83 7.81 -13.77
N THR A 77 2.54 6.70 -13.92
CA THR A 77 1.93 5.39 -14.10
C THR A 77 2.19 4.56 -12.87
N ILE A 78 1.14 3.92 -12.36
CA ILE A 78 1.28 3.03 -11.21
C ILE A 78 0.62 1.69 -11.53
N GLU A 79 1.01 0.68 -10.76
CA GLU A 79 0.33 -0.61 -10.81
C GLU A 79 -0.44 -0.77 -9.51
N THR A 80 -1.51 -1.52 -9.55
CA THR A 80 -2.33 -1.77 -8.38
C THR A 80 -2.55 -3.27 -8.23
N ALA A 81 -2.65 -3.74 -6.99
CA ALA A 81 -2.89 -5.14 -6.72
C ALA A 81 -3.65 -5.30 -5.41
N VAL A 82 -4.46 -6.34 -5.33
CA VAL A 82 -5.11 -6.73 -4.09
C VAL A 82 -4.49 -8.04 -3.66
N ILE A 83 -4.01 -8.10 -2.43
CA ILE A 83 -3.34 -9.29 -1.91
C ILE A 83 -4.09 -9.82 -0.70
N GLU A 84 -3.93 -11.09 -0.43
CA GLU A 84 -4.62 -11.74 0.68
C GLU A 84 -3.70 -12.04 1.83
N GLY A 85 -4.25 -11.97 3.04
CA GLY A 85 -3.54 -12.29 4.26
C GLY A 85 -3.62 -11.15 5.25
N THR A 86 -3.03 -11.36 6.42
CA THR A 86 -2.94 -10.27 7.39
C THR A 86 -2.03 -9.21 6.81
N SER A 87 -2.38 -7.95 7.09
CA SER A 87 -1.75 -6.83 6.40
C SER A 87 -0.23 -6.86 6.39
N ALA A 88 0.39 -6.98 7.55
CA ALA A 88 1.85 -6.95 7.59
C ALA A 88 2.46 -8.15 6.87
N ASP A 89 1.92 -9.34 7.12
CA ASP A 89 2.44 -10.55 6.49
C ASP A 89 2.30 -10.50 4.97
N ALA A 90 1.14 -10.08 4.50
CA ALA A 90 0.88 -10.02 3.06
C ALA A 90 1.78 -9.00 2.37
N ILE A 91 1.97 -7.85 3.00
CA ILE A 91 2.83 -6.81 2.46
C ILE A 91 4.28 -7.29 2.35
N LEU A 92 4.78 -7.91 3.42
CA LEU A 92 6.16 -8.38 3.44
C LEU A 92 6.39 -9.50 2.44
N GLU A 93 5.43 -10.41 2.32
CA GLU A 93 5.52 -11.49 1.36
C GLU A 93 5.50 -10.96 -0.08
N TYR A 94 4.60 -10.03 -0.35
CA TYR A 94 4.54 -9.43 -1.68
C TYR A 94 5.86 -8.72 -2.02
N ALA A 95 6.41 -8.01 -1.05
CA ALA A 95 7.66 -7.29 -1.27
C ALA A 95 8.80 -8.24 -1.67
N GLU A 96 8.87 -9.39 -1.02
CA GLU A 96 9.86 -10.39 -1.38
C GLU A 96 9.62 -10.97 -2.76
N ASP A 97 8.39 -11.39 -3.02
CA ASP A 97 8.05 -12.08 -4.26
C ASP A 97 8.20 -11.17 -5.47
N ALA A 98 7.88 -9.91 -5.33
CA ALA A 98 7.91 -8.97 -6.44
C ALA A 98 9.24 -8.24 -6.61
N GLY A 99 10.21 -8.53 -5.73
CA GLY A 99 11.51 -7.87 -5.83
C GLY A 99 11.46 -6.39 -5.53
N ILE A 100 10.67 -6.02 -4.54
CA ILE A 100 10.52 -4.62 -4.15
C ILE A 100 11.80 -4.10 -3.50
N ASP A 101 12.19 -2.90 -3.86
CA ASP A 101 13.42 -2.28 -3.34
C ASP A 101 13.18 -1.45 -2.09
N GLN A 102 11.99 -0.89 -1.95
CA GLN A 102 11.67 -0.06 -0.80
C GLN A 102 10.15 0.00 -0.61
N ILE A 103 9.73 0.02 0.65
CA ILE A 103 8.33 0.19 1.00
C ILE A 103 8.13 1.64 1.46
N VAL A 104 7.08 2.29 0.97
CA VAL A 104 6.71 3.64 1.40
C VAL A 104 5.29 3.55 1.92
N MET A 105 5.09 3.82 3.20
CA MET A 105 3.77 3.64 3.79
C MET A 105 3.45 4.72 4.80
N GLY A 106 2.17 4.88 5.09
CA GLY A 106 1.73 5.84 6.06
C GLY A 106 2.03 5.38 7.49
N SER A 107 2.17 6.34 8.38
CA SER A 107 2.51 6.06 9.77
C SER A 107 1.33 5.46 10.54
N GLU A 108 0.11 5.68 10.06
CA GLU A 108 -1.08 5.16 10.75
C GLU A 108 -2.11 4.74 9.72
N GLY A 109 -2.99 3.81 10.14
CA GLY A 109 -4.03 3.34 9.26
C GLY A 109 -5.34 4.08 9.49
N ARG A 110 -6.43 3.47 9.04
CA ARG A 110 -7.76 4.07 9.13
C ARG A 110 -8.21 4.38 10.55
N SER A 111 -7.73 3.61 11.52
CA SER A 111 -8.18 3.79 12.90
C SER A 111 -7.63 5.06 13.55
N GLY A 112 -6.65 5.69 12.92
CA GLY A 112 -6.20 6.97 13.41
C GLY A 112 -5.52 6.95 14.76
N VAL A 113 -4.42 6.23 14.86
CA VAL A 113 -3.66 6.18 16.10
C VAL A 113 -2.99 7.52 16.35
N SER A 114 -2.63 7.76 17.61
CA SER A 114 -1.92 8.96 17.99
C SER A 114 -0.69 9.19 17.11
N ARG A 115 -0.41 10.47 16.81
CA ARG A 115 0.75 10.83 16.01
C ARG A 115 2.07 10.39 16.63
N MET A 116 2.06 10.11 17.91
CA MET A 116 3.27 9.70 18.62
C MET A 116 3.59 8.22 18.41
N LEU A 117 2.67 7.48 17.86
CA LEU A 117 2.80 6.03 17.73
C LEU A 117 2.61 5.61 16.28
N LEU A 118 3.34 4.60 15.90
CA LEU A 118 3.12 3.97 14.60
C LEU A 118 1.88 3.10 14.69
N GLY A 119 1.12 3.04 13.61
CA GLY A 119 0.04 2.07 13.52
C GLY A 119 0.60 0.65 13.56
N SER A 120 -0.27 -0.30 13.92
CA SER A 120 0.18 -1.68 14.12
C SER A 120 0.80 -2.29 12.85
N VAL A 121 0.24 -2.00 11.69
CA VAL A 121 0.78 -2.54 10.44
C VAL A 121 2.12 -1.90 10.14
N ALA A 122 2.21 -0.57 10.26
CA ALA A 122 3.46 0.14 10.00
C ALA A 122 4.57 -0.34 10.92
N GLU A 123 4.25 -0.55 12.18
CA GLU A 123 5.23 -1.05 13.13
C GLU A 123 5.70 -2.45 12.76
N ALA A 124 4.78 -3.34 12.46
CA ALA A 124 5.14 -4.71 12.12
C ALA A 124 5.96 -4.77 10.84
N VAL A 125 5.59 -4.01 9.84
CA VAL A 125 6.33 -3.98 8.58
C VAL A 125 7.74 -3.43 8.81
N THR A 126 7.85 -2.33 9.54
CA THR A 126 9.14 -1.70 9.81
C THR A 126 10.07 -2.65 10.56
N ARG A 127 9.52 -3.35 11.55
CA ARG A 127 10.33 -4.23 12.39
C ARG A 127 10.81 -5.46 11.65
N ARG A 128 10.00 -5.97 10.75
CA ARG A 128 10.26 -7.27 10.11
C ARG A 128 10.84 -7.18 8.70
N SER A 129 10.82 -6.01 8.11
CA SER A 129 11.25 -5.85 6.73
C SER A 129 12.76 -6.02 6.57
N SER A 130 13.16 -6.68 5.49
CA SER A 130 14.58 -6.82 5.14
C SER A 130 15.01 -5.72 4.16
N ILE A 131 14.07 -4.87 3.75
CA ILE A 131 14.35 -3.76 2.84
C ILE A 131 13.98 -2.45 3.50
N PRO A 132 14.47 -1.30 3.00
CA PRO A 132 14.15 -0.01 3.59
C PRO A 132 12.65 0.26 3.60
N VAL A 133 12.19 0.90 4.67
CA VAL A 133 10.81 1.31 4.82
C VAL A 133 10.80 2.80 5.14
N THR A 134 10.10 3.56 4.30
CA THR A 134 9.92 4.99 4.55
C THR A 134 8.53 5.18 5.15
N ILE A 135 8.48 5.82 6.31
CA ILE A 135 7.23 6.10 6.99
C ILE A 135 6.86 7.56 6.76
N VAL A 136 5.66 7.77 6.22
CA VAL A 136 5.16 9.11 5.95
C VAL A 136 4.13 9.46 7.01
N PRO A 137 4.40 10.46 7.82
CA PRO A 137 3.48 10.86 8.89
C PRO A 137 2.28 11.62 8.33
N SER A 138 1.29 11.80 9.19
CA SER A 138 0.14 12.61 8.83
C SER A 138 0.60 14.03 8.52
N SER A 139 0.10 14.59 7.43
CA SER A 139 0.45 15.95 7.05
C SER A 139 -0.33 16.99 7.84
N THR A 140 -1.26 16.58 8.65
CA THR A 140 -2.04 17.50 9.46
C THR A 140 -1.20 17.96 10.63
N ALA A 141 -0.88 19.18 10.60
CA ALA A 141 -0.11 19.76 11.69
C ALA A 141 -0.98 19.92 12.93
#